data_e4fe1557a83dffec1cab67b648805a10
#
_entry.id   e4fe1557a83dffec1cab67b648805a10
#
_cell.length_a   1.000
_cell.length_b   1.000
_cell.length_c   1.000
_cell.angle_alpha   90.00
_cell.angle_beta   90.00
_cell.angle_gamma   90.00
#
_symmetry.space_group_name_H-M   'P 1'
#
loop_
_entity.id
_entity.type
_entity.pdbx_description
1 polymer ?
#
loop_
_entity_poly.entity_id
_entity_poly.type
_entity_poly.pdbx_seq_one_letter_code
_entity_poly.pdbx_strand_id
1 'polypeptide(L)'
;MITCTPGIVSIFDFQLVEGSLDCLDDPEKCLLPESMVRKIFGESSAIGKELLAEEEIWSKERKSLVVGGVYKDSRKTTQLNNAIYTSLSSTYCMDDWDNWIFLCYVLLDDPSQKDLICSQFNQAFPFKQYERLQEVQTRLVNLCDIYYMNDMNSVTYIKSGNKMIKRILLFSASFLVVLIASD
;
A
#
# COMPACT_ATOMS: atom_id res chain seq x y z
N MET A 1 8.57 6.32 -5.31
CA MET A 1 8.20 6.91 -4.02
C MET A 1 6.70 6.69 -3.80
N ILE A 2 6.27 6.50 -2.57
CA ILE A 2 4.85 6.29 -2.21
C ILE A 2 4.52 7.28 -1.10
N THR A 3 3.51 8.12 -1.33
CA THR A 3 2.98 9.00 -0.29
C THR A 3 1.88 8.27 0.49
N CYS A 4 1.88 8.37 1.81
CA CYS A 4 0.95 7.65 2.67
C CYS A 4 0.63 8.41 3.96
N THR A 5 -0.46 8.02 4.61
CA THR A 5 -0.74 8.45 5.98
C THR A 5 0.11 7.66 6.97
N PRO A 6 0.48 8.23 8.14
CA PRO A 6 1.29 7.54 9.15
C PRO A 6 0.69 6.21 9.63
N GLY A 7 -0.64 6.06 9.60
CA GLY A 7 -1.32 4.81 9.96
C GLY A 7 -0.91 3.55 9.16
N ILE A 8 -0.25 3.73 8.01
CA ILE A 8 0.23 2.60 7.20
C ILE A 8 1.17 1.67 7.98
N VAL A 9 2.01 2.22 8.85
CA VAL A 9 2.99 1.44 9.61
C VAL A 9 2.34 0.51 10.61
N SER A 10 1.19 0.89 11.16
CA SER A 10 0.41 0.06 12.09
C SER A 10 -0.40 -1.03 11.35
N ILE A 11 -0.94 -0.70 10.16
CA ILE A 11 -1.74 -1.64 9.36
C ILE A 11 -0.87 -2.76 8.80
N PHE A 12 0.37 -2.47 8.38
CA PHE A 12 1.25 -3.40 7.69
C PHE A 12 2.46 -3.86 8.51
N ASP A 13 2.48 -3.60 9.80
CA ASP A 13 3.52 -4.05 10.75
C ASP A 13 4.96 -3.81 10.23
N PHE A 14 5.28 -2.55 9.97
CA PHE A 14 6.62 -2.16 9.54
C PHE A 14 7.63 -2.42 10.66
N GLN A 15 8.65 -3.22 10.38
CA GLN A 15 9.73 -3.48 11.33
C GLN A 15 10.81 -2.43 11.19
N LEU A 16 10.98 -1.60 12.22
CA LEU A 16 12.03 -0.57 12.28
C LEU A 16 13.41 -1.20 12.40
N VAL A 17 14.36 -0.71 11.62
CA VAL A 17 15.79 -1.06 11.69
C VAL A 17 16.56 0.09 12.35
N GLU A 18 16.30 1.35 11.95
CA GLU A 18 17.00 2.52 12.46
C GLU A 18 16.07 3.76 12.39
N GLY A 19 16.22 4.72 13.30
CA GLY A 19 15.42 5.95 13.34
C GLY A 19 14.05 5.78 13.97
N SER A 20 12.99 6.41 13.42
CA SER A 20 11.60 6.31 13.91
C SER A 20 10.61 6.15 12.77
N LEU A 21 9.55 5.34 12.99
CA LEU A 21 8.40 5.25 12.09
C LEU A 21 7.54 6.51 12.12
N ASP A 22 7.59 7.29 13.20
CA ASP A 22 6.87 8.58 13.33
C ASP A 22 7.43 9.64 12.37
N CYS A 23 8.52 9.35 11.66
CA CYS A 23 9.05 10.24 10.62
C CYS A 23 8.01 10.53 9.52
N LEU A 24 7.00 9.70 9.35
CA LEU A 24 5.92 9.90 8.38
C LEU A 24 4.90 10.98 8.81
N ASP A 25 4.96 11.46 10.06
CA ASP A 25 4.20 12.64 10.51
C ASP A 25 4.78 13.96 9.97
N ASP A 26 6.06 13.91 9.58
CA ASP A 26 6.79 15.07 9.08
C ASP A 26 6.83 15.06 7.52
N PRO A 27 6.29 16.09 6.86
CA PRO A 27 6.25 16.14 5.39
C PRO A 27 7.63 16.28 4.73
N GLU A 28 8.67 16.62 5.48
CA GLU A 28 10.04 16.76 4.99
C GLU A 28 10.87 15.49 5.19
N LYS A 29 10.30 14.47 5.84
CA LYS A 29 10.99 13.21 6.12
C LYS A 29 10.51 12.05 5.26
N CYS A 30 11.36 11.04 5.18
CA CYS A 30 11.05 9.80 4.50
C CYS A 30 11.51 8.57 5.28
N LEU A 31 10.85 7.45 4.98
CA LEU A 31 11.13 6.12 5.50
C LEU A 31 11.67 5.26 4.34
N LEU A 32 12.87 4.67 4.50
CA LEU A 32 13.55 3.90 3.47
C LEU A 32 13.59 2.41 3.78
N PRO A 33 13.53 1.53 2.77
CA PRO A 33 13.82 0.11 2.97
C PRO A 33 15.33 -0.12 3.15
N GLU A 34 15.70 -1.07 3.97
CA GLU A 34 17.08 -1.45 4.28
C GLU A 34 17.92 -1.73 3.00
N SER A 35 17.33 -2.42 2.02
CA SER A 35 18.01 -2.72 0.75
C SER A 35 18.37 -1.48 -0.04
N MET A 36 17.57 -0.41 0.05
CA MET A 36 17.83 0.85 -0.62
C MET A 36 18.92 1.64 0.10
N VAL A 37 18.91 1.64 1.44
CA VAL A 37 19.97 2.25 2.25
C VAL A 37 21.33 1.67 1.88
N ARG A 38 21.45 0.35 1.81
CA ARG A 38 22.71 -0.31 1.39
C ARG A 38 23.17 0.09 0.01
N LYS A 39 22.24 0.28 -0.93
CA LYS A 39 22.58 0.69 -2.31
C LYS A 39 23.06 2.12 -2.40
N ILE A 40 22.48 3.05 -1.63
CA ILE A 40 22.75 4.48 -1.72
C ILE A 40 23.90 4.89 -0.80
N PHE A 41 23.91 4.37 0.44
CA PHE A 41 24.79 4.83 1.52
C PHE A 41 25.81 3.77 1.97
N GLY A 42 25.74 2.55 1.42
CA GLY A 42 26.61 1.43 1.83
C GLY A 42 26.33 1.01 3.27
N GLU A 43 27.41 0.85 4.06
CA GLU A 43 27.32 0.46 5.47
C GLU A 43 27.13 1.67 6.44
N SER A 44 27.04 2.89 5.90
CA SER A 44 26.85 4.09 6.74
C SER A 44 25.41 4.25 7.14
N SER A 45 25.14 4.77 8.37
CA SER A 45 23.79 5.18 8.77
C SER A 45 23.23 6.17 7.74
N ALA A 46 21.94 5.98 7.43
CA ALA A 46 21.19 6.85 6.52
C ALA A 46 20.46 7.98 7.26
N ILE A 47 20.26 7.85 8.56
CA ILE A 47 19.45 8.79 9.34
C ILE A 47 20.03 10.21 9.27
N GLY A 48 19.16 11.19 9.01
CA GLY A 48 19.50 12.59 8.88
C GLY A 48 20.18 12.99 7.55
N LYS A 49 20.42 12.03 6.65
CA LYS A 49 20.93 12.34 5.30
C LYS A 49 19.81 12.81 4.39
N GLU A 50 20.14 13.71 3.49
CA GLU A 50 19.22 14.23 2.50
C GLU A 50 19.17 13.37 1.24
N LEU A 51 17.98 13.19 0.71
CA LEU A 51 17.67 12.60 -0.59
C LEU A 51 17.01 13.65 -1.47
N LEU A 52 17.59 13.89 -2.63
CA LEU A 52 16.94 14.67 -3.67
C LEU A 52 15.96 13.75 -4.41
N ALA A 53 14.67 13.98 -4.23
CA ALA A 53 13.66 13.36 -5.08
C ALA A 53 13.68 14.08 -6.44
N GLU A 54 13.94 13.34 -7.52
CA GLU A 54 13.67 13.85 -8.85
C GLU A 54 12.16 14.09 -9.00
N GLU A 55 11.81 15.07 -9.84
CA GLU A 55 10.46 15.58 -10.05
C GLU A 55 9.40 14.49 -9.96
N GLU A 56 8.47 14.63 -9.03
CA GLU A 56 7.20 13.91 -9.12
C GLU A 56 6.51 14.38 -10.40
N ILE A 57 5.90 13.45 -11.14
CA ILE A 57 5.17 13.71 -12.40
C ILE A 57 4.19 14.90 -12.26
N TRP A 58 3.82 15.23 -11.02
CA TRP A 58 2.80 16.22 -10.65
C TRP A 58 3.35 17.46 -9.93
N SER A 59 4.66 17.52 -9.63
CA SER A 59 5.29 18.67 -8.97
C SER A 59 6.51 19.11 -9.77
N LYS A 60 6.59 20.40 -10.10
CA LYS A 60 7.74 21.00 -10.78
C LYS A 60 8.91 21.32 -9.84
N GLU A 61 8.72 21.11 -8.55
CA GLU A 61 9.72 21.46 -7.54
C GLU A 61 10.47 20.20 -7.06
N ARG A 62 11.78 20.25 -7.13
CA ARG A 62 12.65 19.23 -6.50
C ARG A 62 12.47 19.31 -5.00
N LYS A 63 12.02 18.22 -4.39
CA LYS A 63 11.86 18.13 -2.95
C LYS A 63 13.07 17.42 -2.35
N SER A 64 13.76 18.08 -1.42
CA SER A 64 14.72 17.41 -0.56
C SER A 64 13.97 16.74 0.59
N LEU A 65 14.26 15.46 0.83
CA LEU A 65 13.69 14.68 1.92
C LEU A 65 14.80 14.22 2.85
N VAL A 66 14.60 14.36 4.15
CA VAL A 66 15.52 13.86 5.16
C VAL A 66 15.14 12.44 5.55
N VAL A 67 16.10 11.53 5.59
CA VAL A 67 15.86 10.16 6.06
C VAL A 67 15.59 10.18 7.56
N GLY A 68 14.35 9.90 7.94
CA GLY A 68 13.91 9.85 9.34
C GLY A 68 13.83 8.44 9.92
N GLY A 69 13.72 7.43 9.07
CA GLY A 69 13.68 6.04 9.49
C GLY A 69 14.08 5.06 8.40
N VAL A 70 14.51 3.88 8.83
CA VAL A 70 14.85 2.75 7.97
C VAL A 70 14.02 1.55 8.42
N TYR A 71 13.32 0.92 7.49
CA TYR A 71 12.54 -0.28 7.77
C TYR A 71 13.12 -1.51 7.09
N LYS A 72 12.87 -2.67 7.69
CA LYS A 72 13.27 -3.96 7.14
C LYS A 72 12.47 -4.26 5.88
N ASP A 73 13.14 -4.75 4.85
CA ASP A 73 12.47 -5.11 3.61
C ASP A 73 11.30 -6.07 3.84
N SER A 74 10.16 -5.72 3.27
CA SER A 74 8.98 -6.56 3.30
C SER A 74 9.20 -7.83 2.46
N ARG A 75 8.57 -8.93 2.86
CA ARG A 75 8.62 -10.18 2.11
C ARG A 75 7.98 -10.00 0.73
N LYS A 76 8.42 -10.78 -0.25
CA LYS A 76 7.91 -10.72 -1.65
C LYS A 76 6.39 -11.00 -1.78
N THR A 77 5.76 -11.52 -0.75
CA THR A 77 4.33 -11.90 -0.72
C THR A 77 3.40 -10.81 -0.17
N THR A 78 3.91 -9.61 0.09
CA THR A 78 3.10 -8.47 0.54
C THR A 78 2.55 -7.66 -0.64
N GLN A 79 1.45 -6.96 -0.40
CA GLN A 79 0.88 -5.97 -1.34
C GLN A 79 1.76 -4.71 -1.44
N LEU A 80 2.51 -4.40 -0.39
CA LEU A 80 3.40 -3.26 -0.37
C LEU A 80 4.71 -3.57 -1.12
N ASN A 81 5.21 -2.56 -1.79
CA ASN A 81 6.54 -2.59 -2.39
C ASN A 81 7.58 -2.07 -1.39
N ASN A 82 8.82 -2.56 -1.48
CA ASN A 82 9.96 -1.96 -0.80
C ASN A 82 10.31 -0.65 -1.51
N ALA A 83 9.70 0.44 -1.06
CA ALA A 83 9.76 1.77 -1.66
C ALA A 83 10.13 2.82 -0.62
N ILE A 84 10.42 4.02 -1.06
CA ILE A 84 10.52 5.18 -0.18
C ILE A 84 9.09 5.61 0.16
N TYR A 85 8.78 5.69 1.47
CA TYR A 85 7.52 6.19 1.96
C TYR A 85 7.69 7.62 2.48
N THR A 86 6.74 8.49 2.17
CA THR A 86 6.69 9.89 2.59
C THR A 86 5.30 10.26 3.07
N SER A 87 5.19 11.36 3.80
CA SER A 87 3.92 11.85 4.30
C SER A 87 2.98 12.26 3.18
N LEU A 88 1.72 11.84 3.26
CA LEU A 88 0.66 12.27 2.34
C LEU A 88 0.33 13.76 2.51
N SER A 89 0.57 14.36 3.69
CA SER A 89 0.36 15.78 3.93
C SER A 89 1.19 16.70 3.04
N SER A 90 2.22 16.16 2.39
CA SER A 90 3.03 16.88 1.39
C SER A 90 2.42 16.92 0.00
N THR A 91 1.27 16.29 -0.22
CA THR A 91 0.63 16.14 -1.54
C THR A 91 -0.43 17.21 -1.73
N TYR A 92 -0.41 17.88 -2.88
CA TYR A 92 -1.29 19.01 -3.18
C TYR A 92 -2.74 18.64 -3.52
N CYS A 93 -3.03 17.37 -3.77
CA CYS A 93 -4.35 16.90 -4.22
C CYS A 93 -5.18 16.23 -3.11
N MET A 94 -4.92 16.54 -1.85
CA MET A 94 -5.62 15.93 -0.69
C MET A 94 -7.12 16.23 -0.66
N ASP A 95 -7.53 17.38 -1.18
CA ASP A 95 -8.94 17.82 -1.17
C ASP A 95 -9.67 17.48 -2.48
N ASP A 96 -9.00 16.82 -3.42
CA ASP A 96 -9.58 16.42 -4.70
C ASP A 96 -10.21 15.03 -4.63
N TRP A 97 -11.47 14.96 -4.25
CA TRP A 97 -12.25 13.72 -4.15
C TRP A 97 -12.61 13.10 -5.52
N ASP A 98 -12.45 13.84 -6.61
CA ASP A 98 -12.59 13.31 -7.97
C ASP A 98 -11.35 12.59 -8.47
N ASN A 99 -10.29 12.55 -7.65
CA ASN A 99 -9.03 11.92 -8.00
C ASN A 99 -8.95 10.47 -7.51
N TRP A 100 -8.83 9.52 -8.43
CA TRP A 100 -8.86 8.07 -8.18
C TRP A 100 -7.48 7.46 -7.93
N ILE A 101 -6.48 8.25 -7.58
CA ILE A 101 -5.10 7.79 -7.38
C ILE A 101 -4.82 7.23 -5.97
N PHE A 102 -5.76 7.40 -5.05
CA PHE A 102 -5.57 6.98 -3.66
C PHE A 102 -6.01 5.54 -3.41
N LEU A 103 -5.19 4.81 -2.67
CA LEU A 103 -5.53 3.52 -2.09
C LEU A 103 -5.87 3.71 -0.61
N CYS A 104 -7.02 3.22 -0.19
CA CYS A 104 -7.46 3.29 1.20
C CYS A 104 -7.40 1.88 1.83
N TYR A 105 -6.68 1.77 2.94
CA TYR A 105 -6.66 0.59 3.78
C TYR A 105 -7.27 0.91 5.13
N VAL A 106 -8.12 0.04 5.64
CA VAL A 106 -8.80 0.19 6.93
C VAL A 106 -8.52 -1.04 7.78
N LEU A 107 -8.03 -0.83 8.99
CA LEU A 107 -7.92 -1.87 10.00
C LEU A 107 -9.22 -1.91 10.81
N LEU A 108 -9.88 -3.06 10.84
CA LEU A 108 -11.10 -3.26 11.63
C LEU A 108 -10.78 -4.10 12.86
N ASP A 109 -11.21 -3.66 14.02
CA ASP A 109 -11.14 -4.45 15.26
C ASP A 109 -12.01 -5.71 15.16
N ASP A 110 -13.17 -5.58 14.52
CA ASP A 110 -14.09 -6.69 14.25
C ASP A 110 -14.42 -6.78 12.75
N PRO A 111 -13.82 -7.72 12.02
CA PRO A 111 -14.09 -7.91 10.59
C PRO A 111 -15.54 -8.23 10.23
N SER A 112 -16.36 -8.71 11.18
CA SER A 112 -17.78 -9.00 10.94
C SER A 112 -18.62 -7.74 10.70
N GLN A 113 -18.14 -6.58 11.15
CA GLN A 113 -18.80 -5.28 11.00
C GLN A 113 -18.58 -4.62 9.65
N LYS A 114 -17.80 -5.23 8.75
CA LYS A 114 -17.40 -4.60 7.48
C LYS A 114 -18.59 -4.11 6.65
N ASP A 115 -19.65 -4.90 6.55
CA ASP A 115 -20.83 -4.56 5.74
C ASP A 115 -21.66 -3.44 6.39
N LEU A 116 -21.72 -3.42 7.72
CA LEU A 116 -22.35 -2.34 8.48
C LEU A 116 -21.59 -1.03 8.27
N ILE A 117 -20.26 -1.04 8.38
CA ILE A 117 -19.39 0.13 8.17
C ILE A 117 -19.54 0.65 6.75
N CYS A 118 -19.51 -0.23 5.74
CA CYS A 118 -19.74 0.16 4.35
C CYS A 118 -21.11 0.81 4.15
N SER A 119 -22.16 0.25 4.74
CA SER A 119 -23.52 0.80 4.65
C SER A 119 -23.61 2.19 5.28
N GLN A 120 -23.05 2.36 6.47
CA GLN A 120 -23.02 3.65 7.17
C GLN A 120 -22.23 4.69 6.38
N PHE A 121 -21.07 4.32 5.84
CA PHE A 121 -20.26 5.23 5.01
C PHE A 121 -21.00 5.63 3.74
N ASN A 122 -21.59 4.66 3.01
CA ASN A 122 -22.35 4.92 1.79
C ASN A 122 -23.60 5.80 2.02
N GLN A 123 -24.14 5.80 3.22
CA GLN A 123 -25.25 6.68 3.60
C GLN A 123 -24.79 8.09 4.01
N ALA A 124 -23.66 8.18 4.71
CA ALA A 124 -23.18 9.43 5.27
C ALA A 124 -22.36 10.27 4.27
N PHE A 125 -21.64 9.61 3.36
CA PHE A 125 -20.78 10.33 2.42
C PHE A 125 -21.61 10.97 1.28
N PRO A 126 -21.39 12.26 0.99
CA PRO A 126 -22.20 13.00 0.03
C PRO A 126 -21.75 12.76 -1.43
N PHE A 127 -21.77 11.52 -1.90
CA PHE A 127 -21.32 11.13 -3.26
C PHE A 127 -21.92 12.01 -4.37
N LYS A 128 -23.17 12.44 -4.22
CA LYS A 128 -23.87 13.26 -5.23
C LYS A 128 -23.29 14.65 -5.45
N GLN A 129 -22.44 15.12 -4.52
CA GLN A 129 -21.76 16.42 -4.67
C GLN A 129 -20.57 16.35 -5.63
N TYR A 130 -20.08 15.15 -5.91
CA TYR A 130 -18.92 14.91 -6.76
C TYR A 130 -19.34 14.27 -8.08
N GLU A 131 -19.03 14.90 -9.19
CA GLU A 131 -19.50 14.51 -10.53
C GLU A 131 -19.18 13.06 -10.86
N ARG A 132 -17.95 12.62 -10.55
CA ARG A 132 -17.47 11.26 -10.84
C ARG A 132 -17.91 10.19 -9.83
N LEU A 133 -18.49 10.59 -8.69
CA LEU A 133 -18.86 9.69 -7.60
C LEU A 133 -20.37 9.44 -7.49
N GLN A 134 -21.19 10.02 -8.35
CA GLN A 134 -22.67 9.98 -8.23
C GLN A 134 -23.27 8.58 -8.19
N GLU A 135 -22.64 7.63 -8.89
CA GLU A 135 -23.10 6.22 -8.96
C GLU A 135 -22.17 5.25 -8.22
N VAL A 136 -21.20 5.77 -7.44
CA VAL A 136 -20.22 4.95 -6.73
C VAL A 136 -20.81 4.42 -5.44
N GLN A 137 -20.54 3.15 -5.17
CA GLN A 137 -20.73 2.53 -3.86
C GLN A 137 -19.42 1.96 -3.36
N THR A 138 -19.07 2.29 -2.14
CA THR A 138 -17.87 1.74 -1.54
C THR A 138 -18.14 0.38 -0.91
N ARG A 139 -17.16 -0.50 -0.99
CA ARG A 139 -17.15 -1.78 -0.29
C ARG A 139 -15.76 -2.04 0.29
N LEU A 140 -15.69 -2.66 1.45
CA LEU A 140 -14.45 -3.17 2.01
C LEU A 140 -14.17 -4.57 1.48
N VAL A 141 -12.96 -4.79 1.01
CA VAL A 141 -12.49 -6.08 0.50
C VAL A 141 -11.38 -6.58 1.40
N ASN A 142 -11.39 -7.87 1.74
CA ASN A 142 -10.31 -8.45 2.54
C ASN A 142 -8.98 -8.34 1.78
N LEU A 143 -7.94 -7.90 2.45
CA LEU A 143 -6.60 -7.71 1.87
C LEU A 143 -6.06 -9.00 1.21
N CYS A 144 -6.36 -10.16 1.80
CA CYS A 144 -5.97 -11.46 1.24
C CYS A 144 -6.64 -11.79 -0.10
N ASP A 145 -7.81 -11.19 -0.37
CA ASP A 145 -8.56 -11.42 -1.61
C ASP A 145 -8.14 -10.49 -2.75
N ILE A 146 -7.57 -9.32 -2.43
CA ILE A 146 -7.17 -8.30 -3.42
C ILE A 146 -6.23 -8.88 -4.47
N TYR A 147 -5.27 -9.71 -4.06
CA TYR A 147 -4.31 -10.33 -4.99
C TYR A 147 -4.98 -11.10 -6.14
N TYR A 148 -6.19 -11.65 -5.90
CA TYR A 148 -6.93 -12.46 -6.86
C TYR A 148 -8.11 -11.73 -7.52
N MET A 149 -8.28 -10.44 -7.28
CA MET A 149 -9.32 -9.64 -7.91
C MET A 149 -8.85 -9.18 -9.29
N ASN A 150 -9.53 -9.68 -10.34
CA ASN A 150 -9.25 -9.29 -11.72
C ASN A 150 -10.01 -8.01 -12.14
N ASP A 151 -10.99 -7.59 -11.35
CA ASP A 151 -11.91 -6.48 -11.69
C ASP A 151 -11.42 -5.12 -11.21
N MET A 152 -10.29 -5.07 -10.53
CA MET A 152 -9.66 -3.81 -10.16
C MET A 152 -8.94 -3.26 -11.38
N ASN A 153 -9.56 -2.32 -12.07
CA ASN A 153 -8.91 -1.51 -13.09
C ASN A 153 -7.66 -0.88 -12.46
N SER A 154 -6.59 -1.55 -12.69
CA SER A 154 -5.18 -1.26 -12.51
C SER A 154 -4.84 0.07 -11.81
N VAL A 155 -4.86 0.06 -10.50
CA VAL A 155 -3.87 0.86 -9.80
C VAL A 155 -2.55 0.11 -9.98
N THR A 156 -1.64 0.65 -10.72
CA THR A 156 -0.42 0.04 -11.28
C THR A 156 0.53 -0.61 -10.27
N TYR A 157 0.21 -0.53 -8.98
CA TYR A 157 1.06 -0.98 -7.88
C TYR A 157 0.61 -2.27 -7.20
N ILE A 158 -0.59 -2.78 -7.50
CA ILE A 158 -1.10 -4.01 -6.89
C ILE A 158 -0.71 -5.20 -7.76
N LYS A 159 0.09 -6.10 -7.19
CA LYS A 159 0.38 -7.39 -7.83
C LYS A 159 -0.88 -8.23 -7.85
N SER A 160 -1.33 -8.64 -9.03
CA SER A 160 -2.49 -9.51 -9.19
C SER A 160 -2.07 -10.94 -9.54
N GLY A 161 -2.83 -11.91 -9.03
CA GLY A 161 -2.69 -13.32 -9.36
C GLY A 161 -3.97 -13.88 -9.99
N ASN A 162 -3.87 -15.01 -10.65
CA ASN A 162 -5.01 -15.65 -11.30
C ASN A 162 -5.57 -16.76 -10.40
N LYS A 163 -6.81 -16.60 -9.89
CA LYS A 163 -7.53 -17.61 -9.08
C LYS A 163 -7.68 -18.93 -9.83
N MET A 164 -7.83 -18.88 -11.16
CA MET A 164 -8.02 -20.06 -11.99
C MET A 164 -6.74 -20.90 -12.05
N ILE A 165 -5.58 -20.27 -12.19
CA ILE A 165 -4.28 -20.96 -12.17
C ILE A 165 -4.05 -21.63 -10.82
N LYS A 166 -4.36 -20.96 -9.71
CA LYS A 166 -4.24 -21.54 -8.36
C LYS A 166 -5.15 -22.78 -8.22
N ARG A 167 -6.39 -22.73 -8.71
CA ARG A 167 -7.32 -23.87 -8.67
C ARG A 167 -6.82 -25.03 -9.53
N ILE A 168 -6.33 -24.76 -10.74
CA ILE A 168 -5.78 -25.79 -11.64
C ILE A 168 -4.56 -26.46 -10.99
N LEU A 169 -3.64 -25.68 -10.40
CA LEU A 169 -2.47 -26.23 -9.71
C LEU A 169 -2.85 -27.09 -8.50
N LEU A 170 -3.84 -26.67 -7.71
CA LEU A 170 -4.35 -27.46 -6.58
C LEU A 170 -5.02 -28.75 -7.06
N PHE A 171 -5.80 -28.71 -8.13
CA PHE A 171 -6.43 -29.89 -8.73
C PHE A 171 -5.38 -30.87 -9.29
N SER A 172 -4.38 -30.39 -10.02
CA SER A 172 -3.32 -31.23 -10.56
C SER A 172 -2.46 -31.86 -9.47
N ALA A 173 -2.13 -31.13 -8.41
CA ALA A 173 -1.41 -31.66 -7.27
C ALA A 173 -2.22 -32.74 -6.51
N SER A 174 -3.52 -32.52 -6.31
CA SER A 174 -4.40 -33.51 -5.68
C SER A 174 -4.53 -34.78 -6.52
N PHE A 175 -4.61 -34.63 -7.86
CA PHE A 175 -4.70 -35.76 -8.78
C PHE A 175 -3.40 -36.60 -8.79
N LEU A 176 -2.24 -35.93 -8.73
CA LEU A 176 -0.93 -36.59 -8.62
C LEU A 176 -0.79 -37.39 -7.33
N VAL A 177 -1.26 -36.84 -6.19
CA VAL A 177 -1.24 -37.55 -4.90
C VAL A 177 -2.13 -38.79 -4.92
N VAL A 178 -3.31 -38.72 -5.56
CA VAL A 178 -4.21 -39.87 -5.71
C VAL A 178 -3.60 -40.96 -6.60
N LEU A 179 -2.90 -40.61 -7.68
CA LEU A 179 -2.22 -41.56 -8.55
C LEU A 179 -1.08 -42.30 -7.84
N ILE A 180 -0.29 -41.57 -7.03
CA ILE A 180 0.82 -42.16 -6.26
C ILE A 180 0.32 -43.07 -5.11
N ALA A 181 -0.85 -42.78 -4.55
CA ALA A 181 -1.45 -43.56 -3.48
C ALA A 181 -2.22 -44.80 -3.96
N SER A 182 -2.43 -44.96 -5.28
CA SER A 182 -3.15 -46.08 -5.91
C SER A 182 -2.24 -47.15 -6.49
N ASP A 183 -0.93 -46.96 -6.48
CA ASP A 183 0.12 -47.97 -6.78
C ASP A 183 0.65 -48.63 -5.47
#